data_912b01c65b740b15bca1156820648949
#
_entry.id   912b01c65b740b15bca1156820648949
#
_cell.length_a   1.000
_cell.length_b   1.000
_cell.length_c   1.000
_cell.angle_alpha   90.00
_cell.angle_beta   90.00
_cell.angle_gamma   90.00
#
_symmetry.space_group_name_H-M   'P 1'
#
loop_
_entity.id
_entity.type
_entity.pdbx_description
1 polymer ?
#
loop_
_entity_poly.entity_id
_entity_poly.type
_entity_poly.pdbx_seq_one_letter_code
_entity_poly.pdbx_strand_id
1 'polypeptide(L)'
;MATGKPMRTCWVLDHPAHVRLLAPFLRAGQSNDVIIATRRKEVETLLESGDGHIPRRQTHWVERPVGEKRRQKALMRWRSSHRFLRQCCDDEFPIQRIVSIGAPLELMAWRSPFLRRRLSSITERWYITDTEVNHIAHRLARKVATDVGLPTHWRDDLDDGFSQQLENARLHRFDGLHGHAHLRPSIRPSSVSNPPRVLVRRLKGGGIHDDEELLEIPEEVFDGLSVTLVDEDTYSGDAWALDRELAAHDCVITQSVTLASEAALLGTPTLLISKAERGFLDRLESEGYPLFRWLKPCQGDEWKNLQAQFLTGIHLTEALEPEAWPNIRQELADVFRLKLID
;
A
#
# COMPACT_ATOMS: atom_id res chain seq x y z
N MET A 1 16.15 -16.31 -19.59
CA MET A 1 16.48 -14.96 -19.10
C MET A 1 16.22 -13.97 -20.22
N ALA A 2 15.22 -13.10 -20.08
CA ALA A 2 14.88 -12.13 -21.12
C ALA A 2 15.86 -10.95 -21.04
N THR A 3 16.80 -10.89 -21.98
CA THR A 3 17.76 -9.79 -22.16
C THR A 3 17.11 -8.57 -22.83
N GLY A 4 16.00 -8.07 -22.27
CA GLY A 4 15.42 -6.81 -22.73
C GLY A 4 16.23 -5.62 -22.22
N LYS A 5 16.44 -4.58 -23.05
CA LYS A 5 17.00 -3.32 -22.57
C LYS A 5 16.18 -2.79 -21.37
N PRO A 6 16.84 -2.26 -20.34
CA PRO A 6 16.14 -1.66 -19.22
C PRO A 6 15.24 -0.49 -19.72
N MET A 7 13.99 -0.47 -19.28
CA MET A 7 12.99 0.51 -19.70
C MET A 7 13.00 1.72 -18.77
N ARG A 8 13.07 2.95 -19.32
CA ARG A 8 12.87 4.15 -18.52
C ARG A 8 11.42 4.16 -18.00
N THR A 9 11.25 4.26 -16.69
CA THR A 9 9.98 4.07 -16.01
C THR A 9 9.52 5.36 -15.31
N CYS A 10 8.22 5.62 -15.38
CA CYS A 10 7.54 6.60 -14.54
C CYS A 10 6.85 5.87 -13.38
N TRP A 11 7.22 6.19 -12.15
CA TRP A 11 6.67 5.61 -10.93
C TRP A 11 5.65 6.55 -10.30
N VAL A 12 4.43 6.07 -10.06
CA VAL A 12 3.35 6.89 -9.48
C VAL A 12 3.21 6.57 -8.00
N LEU A 13 3.48 7.56 -7.15
CA LEU A 13 3.54 7.45 -5.69
C LEU A 13 2.46 8.33 -5.06
N ASP A 14 1.34 7.74 -4.71
CA ASP A 14 0.16 8.47 -4.19
C ASP A 14 0.00 8.36 -2.67
N HIS A 15 0.64 7.36 -2.06
CA HIS A 15 0.52 7.05 -0.65
C HIS A 15 1.89 6.64 -0.06
N PRO A 16 2.16 6.84 1.25
CA PRO A 16 3.40 6.40 1.90
C PRO A 16 3.72 4.92 1.69
N ALA A 17 2.70 4.04 1.76
CA ALA A 17 2.88 2.61 1.48
C ALA A 17 3.40 2.34 0.06
N HIS A 18 2.97 3.13 -0.95
CA HIS A 18 3.46 3.00 -2.33
C HIS A 18 4.94 3.37 -2.43
N VAL A 19 5.38 4.40 -1.67
CA VAL A 19 6.80 4.80 -1.61
C VAL A 19 7.64 3.65 -1.07
N ARG A 20 7.22 3.07 0.05
CA ARG A 20 7.94 1.94 0.69
C ARG A 20 7.93 0.70 -0.21
N LEU A 21 6.78 0.34 -0.75
CA LEU A 21 6.65 -0.79 -1.68
C LEU A 21 7.57 -0.66 -2.89
N LEU A 22 7.62 0.53 -3.51
CA LEU A 22 8.37 0.73 -4.74
C LEU A 22 9.84 1.11 -4.52
N ALA A 23 10.27 1.40 -3.30
CA ALA A 23 11.65 1.78 -2.99
C ALA A 23 12.72 0.81 -3.52
N PRO A 24 12.59 -0.53 -3.39
CA PRO A 24 13.56 -1.47 -3.94
C PRO A 24 13.68 -1.37 -5.46
N PHE A 25 12.55 -1.15 -6.15
CA PHE A 25 12.51 -1.03 -7.61
C PHE A 25 13.02 0.32 -8.11
N LEU A 26 12.78 1.39 -7.34
CA LEU A 26 13.35 2.72 -7.59
C LEU A 26 14.88 2.70 -7.45
N ARG A 27 15.41 1.92 -6.50
CA ARG A 27 16.87 1.71 -6.38
C ARG A 27 17.45 0.95 -7.56
N ALA A 28 16.77 -0.12 -7.98
CA ALA A 28 17.20 -0.97 -9.09
C ALA A 28 16.92 -0.36 -10.47
N GLY A 29 16.06 0.65 -10.55
CA GLY A 29 15.66 1.33 -11.78
C GLY A 29 16.76 2.22 -12.38
N GLN A 30 16.49 2.77 -13.56
CA GLN A 30 17.45 3.62 -14.26
C GLN A 30 17.61 4.98 -13.56
N SER A 31 18.79 5.59 -13.70
CA SER A 31 19.07 6.92 -13.13
C SER A 31 18.16 8.02 -13.68
N ASN A 32 17.65 7.85 -14.89
CA ASN A 32 16.72 8.77 -15.57
C ASN A 32 15.23 8.40 -15.42
N ASP A 33 14.90 7.42 -14.59
CA ASP A 33 13.52 7.18 -14.19
C ASP A 33 12.92 8.43 -13.55
N VAL A 34 11.61 8.60 -13.66
CA VAL A 34 10.90 9.76 -13.14
C VAL A 34 9.81 9.35 -12.16
N ILE A 35 9.41 10.27 -11.29
CA ILE A 35 8.38 10.06 -10.29
C ILE A 35 7.25 11.06 -10.50
N ILE A 36 6.00 10.61 -10.41
CA ILE A 36 4.82 11.44 -10.16
C ILE A 36 4.37 11.15 -8.74
N ALA A 37 4.43 12.14 -7.86
CA ALA A 37 4.07 11.98 -6.46
C ALA A 37 2.98 12.95 -6.04
N THR A 38 2.03 12.49 -5.23
CA THR A 38 1.05 13.36 -4.60
C THR A 38 1.70 14.08 -3.42
N ARG A 39 1.54 15.42 -3.38
CA ARG A 39 2.08 16.25 -2.30
C ARG A 39 1.34 15.98 -1.00
N ARG A 40 1.90 15.10 -0.19
CA ARG A 40 1.52 14.78 1.19
C ARG A 40 2.79 14.84 2.04
N LYS A 41 2.67 15.36 3.25
CA LYS A 41 3.83 15.48 4.17
C LYS A 41 4.60 14.17 4.31
N GLU A 42 3.89 13.05 4.47
CA GLU A 42 4.51 11.74 4.67
C GLU A 42 5.22 11.23 3.40
N VAL A 43 4.64 11.48 2.21
CA VAL A 43 5.27 11.11 0.93
C VAL A 43 6.50 11.99 0.67
N GLU A 44 6.41 13.29 0.96
CA GLU A 44 7.56 14.22 0.88
C GLU A 44 8.67 13.77 1.82
N THR A 45 8.35 13.53 3.09
CA THR A 45 9.32 13.06 4.09
C THR A 45 10.03 11.79 3.63
N LEU A 46 9.30 10.78 3.15
CA LEU A 46 9.88 9.53 2.66
C LEU A 46 10.78 9.72 1.44
N LEU A 47 10.43 10.62 0.52
CA LEU A 47 11.23 10.89 -0.68
C LEU A 47 12.44 11.78 -0.38
N GLU A 48 12.34 12.72 0.56
CA GLU A 48 13.39 13.67 0.92
C GLU A 48 14.37 13.11 1.95
N SER A 49 13.88 12.36 2.95
CA SER A 49 14.71 11.68 3.96
C SER A 49 15.29 10.35 3.47
N GLY A 50 15.02 10.01 2.22
CA GLY A 50 15.34 8.71 1.64
C GLY A 50 16.80 8.51 1.26
N ASP A 51 17.75 9.31 1.78
CA ASP A 51 19.18 9.07 1.55
C ASP A 51 19.53 7.64 1.96
N GLY A 52 19.85 6.80 0.97
CA GLY A 52 20.08 5.36 1.14
C GLY A 52 18.86 4.46 0.84
N HIS A 53 17.64 4.98 0.83
CA HIS A 53 16.45 4.19 0.50
C HIS A 53 15.96 4.41 -0.94
N ILE A 54 15.90 5.66 -1.41
CA ILE A 54 15.47 6.01 -2.77
C ILE A 54 16.47 6.99 -3.37
N PRO A 55 17.08 6.68 -4.52
CA PRO A 55 17.93 7.64 -5.23
C PRO A 55 17.12 8.85 -5.68
N ARG A 56 17.73 10.02 -5.64
CA ARG A 56 17.11 11.25 -6.15
C ARG A 56 16.69 11.07 -7.60
N ARG A 57 15.44 11.40 -7.91
CA ARG A 57 14.82 11.31 -9.23
C ARG A 57 14.12 12.62 -9.56
N GLN A 58 13.94 12.89 -10.86
CA GLN A 58 13.06 13.97 -11.28
C GLN A 58 11.63 13.66 -10.81
N THR A 59 11.12 14.46 -9.88
CA THR A 59 9.81 14.28 -9.26
C THR A 59 8.84 15.37 -9.68
N HIS A 60 7.74 14.98 -10.26
CA HIS A 60 6.60 15.85 -10.54
C HIS A 60 5.60 15.77 -9.38
N TRP A 61 5.51 16.85 -8.62
CA TRP A 61 4.59 16.95 -7.50
C TRP A 61 3.19 17.35 -7.96
N VAL A 62 2.22 16.54 -7.58
CA VAL A 62 0.80 16.80 -7.81
C VAL A 62 0.18 17.35 -6.54
N GLU A 63 -0.30 18.59 -6.62
CA GLU A 63 -0.93 19.27 -5.48
C GLU A 63 -2.29 18.66 -5.12
N ARG A 64 -2.62 18.70 -3.82
CA ARG A 64 -3.94 18.34 -3.29
C ARG A 64 -4.69 19.61 -2.92
N PRO A 65 -5.45 20.22 -3.83
CA PRO A 65 -6.16 21.45 -3.52
C PRO A 65 -7.20 21.22 -2.41
N VAL A 66 -7.21 22.11 -1.42
CA VAL A 66 -8.17 22.10 -0.31
C VAL A 66 -9.50 22.71 -0.80
N GLY A 67 -10.62 22.17 -0.36
CA GLY A 67 -11.95 22.74 -0.64
C GLY A 67 -12.57 22.40 -2.00
N GLU A 68 -11.79 21.89 -2.96
CA GLU A 68 -12.26 21.58 -4.31
C GLU A 68 -13.09 20.28 -4.34
N LYS A 69 -14.10 20.25 -5.26
CA LYS A 69 -14.87 19.03 -5.51
C LYS A 69 -13.99 17.91 -6.04
N ARG A 70 -14.25 16.67 -5.63
CA ARG A 70 -13.48 15.46 -5.99
C ARG A 70 -13.18 15.34 -7.49
N ARG A 71 -14.18 15.64 -8.36
CA ARG A 71 -14.00 15.61 -9.82
C ARG A 71 -13.02 16.67 -10.32
N GLN A 72 -13.03 17.86 -9.72
CA GLN A 72 -12.10 18.95 -10.07
C GLN A 72 -10.67 18.57 -9.67
N LYS A 73 -10.48 18.03 -8.46
CA LYS A 73 -9.18 17.50 -8.00
C LYS A 73 -8.64 16.45 -8.97
N ALA A 74 -9.46 15.48 -9.37
CA ALA A 74 -9.06 14.44 -10.31
C ALA A 74 -8.68 15.02 -11.68
N LEU A 75 -9.43 16.00 -12.19
CA LEU A 75 -9.15 16.66 -13.46
C LEU A 75 -7.84 17.47 -13.41
N MET A 76 -7.61 18.21 -12.32
CA MET A 76 -6.37 18.99 -12.14
C MET A 76 -5.16 18.07 -12.07
N ARG A 77 -5.22 17.00 -11.27
CA ARG A 77 -4.20 15.96 -11.20
C ARG A 77 -3.93 15.37 -12.58
N TRP A 78 -4.96 14.92 -13.27
CA TRP A 78 -4.84 14.33 -14.59
C TRP A 78 -4.15 15.28 -15.59
N ARG A 79 -4.57 16.57 -15.64
CA ARG A 79 -3.96 17.57 -16.53
C ARG A 79 -2.48 17.82 -16.22
N SER A 80 -2.14 17.92 -14.93
CA SER A 80 -0.77 18.14 -14.46
C SER A 80 0.12 16.95 -14.81
N SER A 81 -0.29 15.74 -14.43
CA SER A 81 0.44 14.50 -14.71
C SER A 81 0.58 14.25 -16.22
N HIS A 82 -0.48 14.49 -17.00
CA HIS A 82 -0.43 14.31 -18.46
C HIS A 82 0.55 15.27 -19.14
N ARG A 83 0.62 16.54 -18.69
CA ARG A 83 1.60 17.51 -19.22
C ARG A 83 3.02 17.03 -18.97
N PHE A 84 3.30 16.57 -17.76
CA PHE A 84 4.60 16.04 -17.39
C PHE A 84 4.96 14.75 -18.18
N LEU A 85 4.05 13.79 -18.26
CA LEU A 85 4.25 12.56 -19.05
C LEU A 85 4.59 12.88 -20.50
N ARG A 86 3.90 13.86 -21.08
CA ARG A 86 4.16 14.27 -22.47
C ARG A 86 5.58 14.86 -22.61
N GLN A 87 6.03 15.70 -21.70
CA GLN A 87 7.40 16.20 -21.70
C GLN A 87 8.41 15.04 -21.66
N CYS A 88 8.21 14.07 -20.78
CA CYS A 88 9.08 12.90 -20.67
C CYS A 88 9.02 11.95 -21.90
N CYS A 89 7.95 11.99 -22.68
CA CYS A 89 7.88 11.26 -23.95
C CYS A 89 8.60 11.98 -25.09
N ASP A 90 8.71 13.30 -25.01
CA ASP A 90 9.40 14.14 -26.00
C ASP A 90 10.91 14.25 -25.70
N ASP A 91 11.40 13.67 -24.59
CA ASP A 91 12.83 13.63 -24.21
C ASP A 91 13.65 12.74 -25.18
N GLU A 92 14.97 12.94 -25.20
CA GLU A 92 15.93 12.12 -25.96
C GLU A 92 15.82 10.62 -25.58
N PHE A 93 15.56 10.32 -24.30
CA PHE A 93 15.30 8.97 -23.78
C PHE A 93 13.87 8.91 -23.25
N PRO A 94 12.88 8.66 -24.11
CA PRO A 94 11.48 8.70 -23.71
C PRO A 94 11.13 7.63 -22.69
N ILE A 95 10.18 7.92 -21.80
CA ILE A 95 9.63 6.90 -20.89
C ILE A 95 8.88 5.83 -21.68
N GLN A 96 9.04 4.57 -21.24
CA GLN A 96 8.48 3.40 -21.92
C GLN A 96 7.50 2.62 -21.05
N ARG A 97 7.57 2.84 -19.73
CA ARG A 97 6.73 2.19 -18.73
C ARG A 97 6.17 3.22 -17.76
N ILE A 98 4.94 2.98 -17.30
CA ILE A 98 4.35 3.66 -16.17
C ILE A 98 3.82 2.61 -15.17
N VAL A 99 4.14 2.77 -13.90
CA VAL A 99 3.69 1.88 -12.82
C VAL A 99 2.86 2.68 -11.83
N SER A 100 1.62 2.26 -11.65
CA SER A 100 0.65 2.90 -10.77
C SER A 100 0.08 1.88 -9.78
N ILE A 101 -0.01 2.25 -8.50
CA ILE A 101 -0.61 1.43 -7.45
C ILE A 101 -1.93 2.07 -7.04
N GLY A 102 -3.03 1.31 -7.09
CA GLY A 102 -4.35 1.73 -6.64
C GLY A 102 -4.96 2.98 -7.30
N ALA A 103 -4.20 3.75 -8.10
CA ALA A 103 -4.62 5.04 -8.65
C ALA A 103 -4.31 5.17 -10.16
N PRO A 104 -5.24 4.80 -11.06
CA PRO A 104 -5.00 4.74 -12.50
C PRO A 104 -5.20 6.07 -13.24
N LEU A 105 -5.29 7.21 -12.57
CA LEU A 105 -5.59 8.50 -13.23
C LEU A 105 -4.54 8.87 -14.28
N GLU A 106 -3.28 8.57 -14.05
CA GLU A 106 -2.18 8.81 -14.97
C GLU A 106 -2.32 7.98 -16.26
N LEU A 107 -2.97 6.82 -16.17
CA LEU A 107 -3.23 5.94 -17.31
C LEU A 107 -4.40 6.41 -18.18
N MET A 108 -5.25 7.33 -17.71
CA MET A 108 -6.49 7.72 -18.38
C MET A 108 -6.29 8.42 -19.73
N ALA A 109 -5.10 8.92 -20.00
CA ALA A 109 -4.76 9.52 -21.30
C ALA A 109 -4.97 8.54 -22.48
N TRP A 110 -4.80 7.23 -22.23
CA TRP A 110 -4.98 6.19 -23.28
C TRP A 110 -6.44 5.93 -23.68
N ARG A 111 -7.41 6.53 -23.02
CA ARG A 111 -8.82 6.54 -23.47
C ARG A 111 -9.06 7.46 -24.67
N SER A 112 -8.18 8.44 -24.91
CA SER A 112 -8.25 9.36 -26.04
C SER A 112 -7.27 8.94 -27.13
N PRO A 113 -7.72 8.64 -28.37
CA PRO A 113 -6.83 8.29 -29.49
C PRO A 113 -5.77 9.37 -29.75
N PHE A 114 -6.15 10.65 -29.62
CA PHE A 114 -5.25 11.78 -29.81
C PHE A 114 -4.14 11.84 -28.75
N LEU A 115 -4.49 11.66 -27.47
CA LEU A 115 -3.52 11.67 -26.37
C LEU A 115 -2.64 10.43 -26.40
N ARG A 116 -3.22 9.26 -26.68
CA ARG A 116 -2.51 7.99 -26.86
C ARG A 116 -1.38 8.10 -27.89
N ARG A 117 -1.62 8.78 -29.01
CA ARG A 117 -0.62 8.98 -30.06
C ARG A 117 0.59 9.78 -29.55
N ARG A 118 0.36 10.76 -28.68
CA ARG A 118 1.43 11.60 -28.09
C ARG A 118 2.22 10.91 -26.99
N LEU A 119 1.71 9.84 -26.43
CA LEU A 119 2.34 9.03 -25.37
C LEU A 119 2.72 7.64 -25.91
N SER A 120 2.97 7.52 -27.22
CA SER A 120 3.18 6.24 -27.90
C SER A 120 4.44 5.50 -27.47
N SER A 121 5.43 6.20 -26.91
CA SER A 121 6.62 5.58 -26.32
C SER A 121 6.31 4.72 -25.09
N ILE A 122 5.24 5.03 -24.36
CA ILE A 122 4.83 4.25 -23.20
C ILE A 122 4.04 3.02 -23.66
N THR A 123 4.73 1.90 -23.72
CA THR A 123 4.19 0.61 -24.17
C THR A 123 3.67 -0.24 -23.02
N GLU A 124 4.20 -0.08 -21.82
CA GLU A 124 3.77 -0.80 -20.62
C GLU A 124 3.09 0.14 -19.62
N ARG A 125 1.85 -0.20 -19.25
CA ARG A 125 1.01 0.56 -18.31
C ARG A 125 0.51 -0.38 -17.23
N TRP A 126 1.24 -0.38 -16.10
CA TRP A 126 0.95 -1.23 -14.96
C TRP A 126 -0.05 -0.60 -14.02
N TYR A 127 -1.05 -1.37 -13.66
CA TYR A 127 -1.94 -1.10 -12.55
C TYR A 127 -1.84 -2.23 -11.53
N ILE A 128 -1.31 -1.94 -10.35
CA ILE A 128 -1.16 -2.90 -9.26
C ILE A 128 -2.11 -2.51 -8.15
N THR A 129 -2.80 -3.48 -7.57
CA THR A 129 -3.69 -3.24 -6.44
C THR A 129 -3.82 -4.50 -5.58
N ASP A 130 -3.99 -4.30 -4.27
CA ASP A 130 -4.31 -5.34 -3.28
C ASP A 130 -5.68 -5.10 -2.64
N THR A 131 -6.45 -4.15 -3.16
CA THR A 131 -7.72 -3.71 -2.59
C THR A 131 -8.85 -3.97 -3.57
N GLU A 132 -9.68 -4.98 -3.30
CA GLU A 132 -10.77 -5.45 -4.17
C GLU A 132 -11.86 -4.40 -4.35
N VAL A 133 -12.16 -3.66 -3.29
CA VAL A 133 -13.30 -2.72 -3.27
C VAL A 133 -13.04 -1.37 -3.93
N ASN A 134 -11.90 -1.17 -4.59
CA ASN A 134 -11.60 0.08 -5.29
C ASN A 134 -12.25 0.14 -6.69
N HIS A 135 -13.57 -0.10 -6.75
CA HIS A 135 -14.34 -0.29 -7.98
C HIS A 135 -14.18 0.85 -9.00
N ILE A 136 -14.07 2.11 -8.55
CA ILE A 136 -13.88 3.25 -9.46
C ILE A 136 -12.53 3.15 -10.15
N ALA A 137 -11.46 2.88 -9.42
CA ALA A 137 -10.12 2.73 -9.98
C ALA A 137 -10.05 1.51 -10.90
N HIS A 138 -10.64 0.38 -10.50
CA HIS A 138 -10.73 -0.84 -11.31
C HIS A 138 -11.42 -0.59 -12.66
N ARG A 139 -12.59 0.07 -12.64
CA ARG A 139 -13.34 0.42 -13.85
C ARG A 139 -12.56 1.33 -14.79
N LEU A 140 -11.72 2.19 -14.25
CA LEU A 140 -10.84 3.04 -15.04
C LEU A 140 -9.65 2.25 -15.59
N ALA A 141 -8.97 1.47 -14.74
CA ALA A 141 -7.76 0.72 -15.08
C ALA A 141 -7.98 -0.34 -16.17
N ARG A 142 -9.05 -1.13 -16.08
CA ARG A 142 -9.34 -2.24 -17.01
C ARG A 142 -9.33 -1.85 -18.50
N LYS A 143 -9.62 -0.56 -18.79
CA LYS A 143 -9.70 -0.04 -20.17
C LYS A 143 -8.38 0.50 -20.70
N VAL A 144 -7.39 0.71 -19.86
CA VAL A 144 -6.17 1.45 -20.21
C VAL A 144 -4.89 0.75 -19.81
N ALA A 145 -4.93 -0.11 -18.80
CA ALA A 145 -3.77 -0.90 -18.41
C ALA A 145 -3.38 -1.91 -19.49
N THR A 146 -2.10 -2.18 -19.62
CA THR A 146 -1.55 -3.31 -20.42
C THR A 146 -1.22 -4.49 -19.52
N ASP A 147 -0.97 -4.20 -18.25
CA ASP A 147 -0.60 -5.18 -17.25
C ASP A 147 -1.32 -4.83 -15.94
N VAL A 148 -1.87 -5.84 -15.31
CA VAL A 148 -2.55 -5.73 -14.02
C VAL A 148 -1.91 -6.71 -13.05
N GLY A 149 -1.50 -6.21 -11.88
CA GLY A 149 -0.94 -7.00 -10.79
C GLY A 149 -1.95 -7.13 -9.65
N LEU A 150 -2.31 -8.36 -9.30
CA LEU A 150 -3.20 -8.70 -8.18
C LEU A 150 -2.52 -9.75 -7.29
N PRO A 151 -2.86 -9.79 -5.98
CA PRO A 151 -2.41 -10.88 -5.12
C PRO A 151 -3.14 -12.21 -5.44
N THR A 152 -2.54 -13.34 -5.11
CA THR A 152 -3.14 -14.67 -5.27
C THR A 152 -4.37 -14.87 -4.39
N HIS A 153 -4.40 -14.22 -3.23
CA HIS A 153 -5.50 -14.25 -2.25
C HIS A 153 -6.63 -13.24 -2.54
N TRP A 154 -6.74 -12.80 -3.78
CA TRP A 154 -7.78 -11.87 -4.24
C TRP A 154 -9.18 -12.46 -4.14
N ARG A 155 -10.13 -11.69 -3.63
CA ARG A 155 -11.54 -12.05 -3.51
C ARG A 155 -12.34 -11.53 -4.70
N ASP A 156 -12.68 -12.42 -5.63
CA ASP A 156 -13.44 -12.09 -6.84
C ASP A 156 -14.88 -11.64 -6.54
N ASP A 157 -15.43 -12.05 -5.39
CA ASP A 157 -16.76 -11.65 -4.91
C ASP A 157 -16.83 -10.18 -4.45
N LEU A 158 -15.69 -9.57 -4.12
CA LEU A 158 -15.59 -8.17 -3.69
C LEU A 158 -15.15 -7.21 -4.81
N ASP A 159 -14.73 -7.68 -5.98
CA ASP A 159 -14.04 -6.86 -6.99
C ASP A 159 -14.93 -6.29 -8.11
N ASP A 160 -16.25 -6.48 -8.03
CA ASP A 160 -17.23 -6.07 -9.07
C ASP A 160 -16.87 -6.64 -10.46
N GLY A 161 -16.33 -7.87 -10.50
CA GLY A 161 -15.94 -8.57 -11.72
C GLY A 161 -14.68 -8.00 -12.41
N PHE A 162 -13.87 -7.22 -11.71
CA PHE A 162 -12.68 -6.58 -12.28
C PHE A 162 -11.66 -7.59 -12.81
N SER A 163 -11.30 -8.60 -12.00
CA SER A 163 -10.29 -9.61 -12.34
C SER A 163 -10.69 -10.45 -13.57
N GLN A 164 -11.99 -10.63 -13.79
CA GLN A 164 -12.56 -11.42 -14.91
C GLN A 164 -12.78 -10.61 -16.18
N GLN A 165 -12.80 -9.27 -16.11
CA GLN A 165 -13.13 -8.39 -17.22
C GLN A 165 -11.92 -7.66 -17.83
N LEU A 166 -10.73 -8.23 -17.70
CA LEU A 166 -9.49 -7.68 -18.26
C LEU A 166 -9.34 -8.09 -19.72
N GLU A 167 -10.03 -7.39 -20.63
CA GLU A 167 -10.09 -7.75 -22.06
C GLU A 167 -8.72 -7.67 -22.77
N ASN A 168 -7.86 -6.72 -22.40
CA ASN A 168 -6.63 -6.40 -23.11
C ASN A 168 -5.39 -6.33 -22.23
N ALA A 169 -5.51 -6.55 -20.94
CA ALA A 169 -4.40 -6.50 -20.01
C ALA A 169 -3.91 -7.91 -19.66
N ARG A 170 -2.61 -8.06 -19.52
CA ARG A 170 -2.01 -9.26 -18.96
C ARG A 170 -2.23 -9.25 -17.45
N LEU A 171 -2.82 -10.32 -16.92
CA LEU A 171 -3.00 -10.49 -15.49
C LEU A 171 -1.77 -11.19 -14.88
N HIS A 172 -1.21 -10.59 -13.85
CA HIS A 172 -0.12 -11.14 -13.06
C HIS A 172 -0.64 -11.38 -11.63
N ARG A 173 -0.41 -12.56 -11.10
CA ARG A 173 -0.74 -12.92 -9.71
C ARG A 173 0.55 -13.01 -8.91
N PHE A 174 0.58 -12.34 -7.76
CA PHE A 174 1.73 -12.33 -6.86
C PHE A 174 1.39 -13.05 -5.57
N ASP A 175 2.28 -13.93 -5.13
CA ASP A 175 2.11 -14.64 -3.87
C ASP A 175 2.65 -13.80 -2.71
N GLY A 176 1.81 -12.92 -2.18
CA GLY A 176 2.15 -12.10 -1.03
C GLY A 176 1.34 -10.81 -0.93
N LEU A 177 1.62 -10.06 0.13
CA LEU A 177 1.06 -8.75 0.42
C LEU A 177 2.06 -7.66 0.11
N HIS A 178 1.59 -6.42 0.01
CA HIS A 178 2.47 -5.25 -0.08
C HIS A 178 3.49 -5.22 1.08
N GLY A 179 3.08 -5.58 2.30
CA GLY A 179 3.96 -5.67 3.46
C GLY A 179 5.17 -6.59 3.23
N HIS A 180 4.98 -7.75 2.60
CA HIS A 180 6.09 -8.66 2.29
C HIS A 180 7.18 -8.03 1.40
N ALA A 181 6.81 -7.05 0.55
CA ALA A 181 7.76 -6.41 -0.34
C ALA A 181 8.65 -5.36 0.34
N HIS A 182 8.19 -4.73 1.42
CA HIS A 182 8.92 -3.60 2.01
C HIS A 182 9.26 -3.74 3.51
N LEU A 183 8.51 -4.54 4.25
CA LEU A 183 8.84 -4.81 5.64
C LEU A 183 10.09 -5.70 5.75
N ARG A 184 10.75 -5.59 6.87
CA ARG A 184 11.81 -6.52 7.27
C ARG A 184 11.32 -7.30 8.48
N PRO A 185 11.38 -8.65 8.46
CA PRO A 185 11.07 -9.42 9.65
C PRO A 185 11.88 -8.90 10.82
N SER A 186 11.19 -8.48 11.87
CA SER A 186 11.82 -7.96 13.09
C SER A 186 11.68 -9.01 14.17
N ILE A 187 12.75 -9.22 14.95
CA ILE A 187 12.66 -10.04 16.15
C ILE A 187 11.89 -9.25 17.20
N ARG A 188 10.73 -9.76 17.59
CA ARG A 188 9.97 -9.19 18.71
C ARG A 188 10.73 -9.38 20.02
N PRO A 189 10.53 -8.48 21.02
CA PRO A 189 11.00 -8.71 22.36
C PRO A 189 10.48 -10.07 22.90
N SER A 190 11.34 -10.82 23.55
CA SER A 190 10.98 -12.13 24.13
C SER A 190 10.06 -12.04 25.36
N SER A 191 9.80 -10.85 25.86
CA SER A 191 8.95 -10.61 27.02
C SER A 191 8.00 -9.44 26.76
N VAL A 192 6.75 -9.62 27.16
CA VAL A 192 5.72 -8.57 27.13
C VAL A 192 5.96 -7.60 28.30
N SER A 193 5.78 -6.33 28.04
CA SER A 193 5.90 -5.26 29.06
C SER A 193 4.77 -5.38 30.11
N ASN A 194 4.98 -4.81 31.27
CA ASN A 194 3.94 -4.76 32.31
C ASN A 194 3.76 -3.30 32.79
N PRO A 195 2.67 -2.60 32.42
CA PRO A 195 1.59 -3.06 31.51
C PRO A 195 2.06 -3.19 30.06
N PRO A 196 1.35 -4.02 29.21
CA PRO A 196 1.68 -4.16 27.80
C PRO A 196 1.61 -2.84 27.06
N ARG A 197 2.59 -2.58 26.18
CA ARG A 197 2.65 -1.36 25.36
C ARG A 197 1.82 -1.54 24.12
N VAL A 198 0.82 -0.69 23.91
CA VAL A 198 -0.03 -0.71 22.73
C VAL A 198 0.23 0.51 21.86
N LEU A 199 0.42 0.26 20.56
CA LEU A 199 0.39 1.30 19.55
C LEU A 199 -1.04 1.43 19.02
N VAL A 200 -1.61 2.63 19.10
CA VAL A 200 -2.98 2.91 18.66
C VAL A 200 -2.97 3.89 17.50
N ARG A 201 -3.63 3.53 16.39
CA ARG A 201 -3.85 4.43 15.26
C ARG A 201 -5.33 4.52 14.92
N ARG A 202 -5.87 5.72 15.09
CA ARG A 202 -7.23 6.08 14.68
C ARG A 202 -7.20 6.73 13.31
N LEU A 203 -8.18 6.40 12.46
CA LEU A 203 -8.40 7.09 11.20
C LEU A 203 -9.31 8.30 11.42
N LYS A 204 -9.01 9.41 10.73
CA LYS A 204 -9.84 10.63 10.81
C LYS A 204 -11.08 10.59 9.93
N GLY A 205 -11.21 9.57 9.09
CA GLY A 205 -12.22 9.54 8.03
C GLY A 205 -11.87 10.45 6.84
N GLY A 206 -12.78 10.54 5.87
CA GLY A 206 -12.60 11.37 4.66
C GLY A 206 -11.80 10.72 3.54
N GLY A 207 -11.35 9.49 3.67
CA GLY A 207 -10.89 8.63 2.60
C GLY A 207 -12.04 8.12 1.73
N ILE A 208 -11.73 7.46 0.61
CA ILE A 208 -12.76 7.00 -0.34
C ILE A 208 -13.64 5.90 0.25
N HIS A 209 -13.08 5.10 1.15
CA HIS A 209 -13.69 3.95 1.79
C HIS A 209 -13.78 4.10 3.33
N ASP A 210 -13.06 5.07 3.91
CA ASP A 210 -12.91 5.19 5.35
C ASP A 210 -14.25 5.42 6.06
N ASP A 211 -15.10 6.30 5.52
CA ASP A 211 -16.35 6.71 6.20
C ASP A 211 -17.37 5.55 6.32
N GLU A 212 -17.34 4.59 5.39
CA GLU A 212 -18.23 3.43 5.39
C GLU A 212 -17.71 2.27 6.24
N GLU A 213 -16.38 2.19 6.41
CA GLU A 213 -15.69 1.09 7.09
C GLU A 213 -15.31 1.41 8.54
N LEU A 214 -15.37 2.70 8.96
CA LEU A 214 -15.00 3.10 10.31
C LEU A 214 -15.97 2.59 11.38
N LEU A 215 -15.40 2.09 12.45
CA LEU A 215 -16.06 1.78 13.71
C LEU A 215 -15.39 2.55 14.84
N GLU A 216 -16.16 2.91 15.86
CA GLU A 216 -15.62 3.56 17.05
C GLU A 216 -14.77 2.56 17.85
N ILE A 217 -13.60 3.01 18.32
CA ILE A 217 -12.76 2.26 19.26
C ILE A 217 -13.17 2.70 20.68
N PRO A 218 -13.77 1.81 21.46
CA PRO A 218 -14.19 2.16 22.82
C PRO A 218 -12.99 2.32 23.76
N GLU A 219 -13.06 3.28 24.68
CA GLU A 219 -11.94 3.58 25.59
C GLU A 219 -11.57 2.39 26.49
N GLU A 220 -12.55 1.57 26.88
CA GLU A 220 -12.33 0.38 27.72
C GLU A 220 -11.43 -0.68 27.06
N VAL A 221 -11.17 -0.62 25.78
CA VAL A 221 -10.23 -1.52 25.12
C VAL A 221 -8.78 -1.27 25.54
N PHE A 222 -8.52 -0.08 26.09
CA PHE A 222 -7.20 0.32 26.54
C PHE A 222 -6.93 0.02 28.02
N ASP A 223 -7.91 -0.51 28.76
CA ASP A 223 -7.78 -0.82 30.18
C ASP A 223 -6.63 -1.81 30.41
N GLY A 224 -5.71 -1.41 31.30
CA GLY A 224 -4.52 -2.22 31.60
C GLY A 224 -3.40 -2.18 30.55
N LEU A 225 -3.48 -1.28 29.56
CA LEU A 225 -2.46 -1.11 28.52
C LEU A 225 -1.74 0.25 28.66
N SER A 226 -0.47 0.29 28.26
CA SER A 226 0.31 1.52 28.11
C SER A 226 0.19 2.04 26.70
N VAL A 227 -0.58 3.11 26.49
CA VAL A 227 -1.02 3.59 25.15
C VAL A 227 -0.03 4.56 24.53
N THR A 228 0.39 4.29 23.30
CA THR A 228 1.09 5.22 22.39
C THR A 228 0.17 5.55 21.23
N LEU A 229 -0.27 6.81 21.12
CA LEU A 229 -1.10 7.27 20.01
C LEU A 229 -0.23 7.73 18.84
N VAL A 230 -0.53 7.21 17.64
CA VAL A 230 0.17 7.55 16.38
C VAL A 230 -0.84 7.97 15.32
N ASP A 231 -1.51 9.10 15.55
CA ASP A 231 -2.42 9.67 14.56
C ASP A 231 -1.66 10.21 13.34
N GLU A 232 -2.32 10.29 12.18
CA GLU A 232 -1.69 10.71 10.92
C GLU A 232 -0.96 12.06 11.00
N ASP A 233 -1.48 13.01 11.80
CA ASP A 233 -0.91 14.36 11.91
C ASP A 233 0.12 14.49 13.04
N THR A 234 0.18 13.55 13.97
CA THR A 234 1.01 13.64 15.19
C THR A 234 2.23 12.72 15.14
N TYR A 235 2.27 11.78 14.20
CA TYR A 235 3.41 10.89 14.06
C TYR A 235 4.66 11.68 13.65
N SER A 236 5.67 11.66 14.54
CA SER A 236 6.96 12.33 14.35
C SER A 236 8.13 11.34 14.22
N GLY A 237 7.84 10.04 14.19
CA GLY A 237 8.85 8.99 14.04
C GLY A 237 9.40 8.88 12.62
N ASP A 238 10.45 8.07 12.47
CA ASP A 238 11.02 7.76 11.18
C ASP A 238 10.08 6.84 10.37
N ALA A 239 9.51 7.38 9.30
CA ALA A 239 8.59 6.62 8.44
C ALA A 239 9.26 5.42 7.74
N TRP A 240 10.60 5.38 7.66
CA TRP A 240 11.36 4.24 7.17
C TRP A 240 11.60 3.15 8.23
N ALA A 241 11.40 3.48 9.50
CA ALA A 241 11.57 2.58 10.63
C ALA A 241 10.23 2.08 11.21
N LEU A 242 9.12 2.21 10.46
CA LEU A 242 7.79 1.81 10.92
C LEU A 242 7.73 0.33 11.33
N ASP A 243 8.43 -0.55 10.62
CA ASP A 243 8.55 -1.97 10.95
C ASP A 243 9.14 -2.19 12.36
N ARG A 244 10.20 -1.45 12.70
CA ARG A 244 10.81 -1.51 14.04
C ARG A 244 9.88 -0.97 15.11
N GLU A 245 9.14 0.08 14.79
CA GLU A 245 8.20 0.68 15.73
C GLU A 245 7.02 -0.24 16.02
N LEU A 246 6.45 -0.86 14.98
CA LEU A 246 5.41 -1.86 15.14
C LEU A 246 5.89 -3.07 15.94
N ALA A 247 7.08 -3.59 15.63
CA ALA A 247 7.67 -4.72 16.32
C ALA A 247 8.12 -4.40 17.77
N ALA A 248 8.37 -3.13 18.09
CA ALA A 248 8.75 -2.70 19.44
C ALA A 248 7.58 -2.62 20.41
N HIS A 249 6.32 -2.61 19.93
CA HIS A 249 5.12 -2.64 20.76
C HIS A 249 4.67 -4.08 21.01
N ASP A 250 4.04 -4.28 22.17
CA ASP A 250 3.53 -5.60 22.54
C ASP A 250 2.27 -5.96 21.75
N CYS A 251 1.50 -4.94 21.33
CA CYS A 251 0.33 -5.11 20.47
C CYS A 251 -0.01 -3.82 19.71
N VAL A 252 -0.92 -3.93 18.73
CA VAL A 252 -1.44 -2.82 17.93
C VAL A 252 -2.98 -2.85 17.96
N ILE A 253 -3.61 -1.69 18.13
CA ILE A 253 -5.06 -1.50 17.98
C ILE A 253 -5.28 -0.41 16.93
N THR A 254 -6.03 -0.73 15.87
CA THR A 254 -6.15 0.21 14.75
C THR A 254 -7.46 0.05 13.96
N GLN A 255 -7.83 1.11 13.26
CA GLN A 255 -8.86 1.11 12.21
C GLN A 255 -8.23 0.99 10.81
N SER A 256 -6.90 1.13 10.70
CA SER A 256 -6.18 1.08 9.43
C SER A 256 -5.88 -0.36 9.00
N VAL A 257 -6.49 -0.79 7.90
CA VAL A 257 -6.28 -2.10 7.28
C VAL A 257 -4.82 -2.35 6.94
N THR A 258 -4.15 -1.36 6.35
CA THR A 258 -2.72 -1.46 5.98
C THR A 258 -1.84 -1.64 7.21
N LEU A 259 -2.06 -0.81 8.25
CA LEU A 259 -1.25 -0.91 9.46
C LEU A 259 -1.49 -2.24 10.19
N ALA A 260 -2.75 -2.71 10.21
CA ALA A 260 -3.10 -3.99 10.82
C ALA A 260 -2.39 -5.14 10.12
N SER A 261 -2.40 -5.16 8.78
CA SER A 261 -1.71 -6.21 8.02
C SER A 261 -0.20 -6.16 8.21
N GLU A 262 0.41 -4.96 8.22
CA GLU A 262 1.84 -4.79 8.44
C GLU A 262 2.26 -5.27 9.84
N ALA A 263 1.50 -4.90 10.89
CA ALA A 263 1.79 -5.32 12.26
C ALA A 263 1.62 -6.82 12.46
N ALA A 264 0.55 -7.42 11.92
CA ALA A 264 0.32 -8.85 11.99
C ALA A 264 1.43 -9.64 11.27
N LEU A 265 1.88 -9.18 10.08
CA LEU A 265 3.00 -9.77 9.35
C LEU A 265 4.30 -9.79 10.16
N LEU A 266 4.53 -8.77 10.98
CA LEU A 266 5.69 -8.69 11.88
C LEU A 266 5.53 -9.57 13.14
N GLY A 267 4.40 -10.29 13.28
CA GLY A 267 4.09 -11.11 14.44
C GLY A 267 3.57 -10.30 15.64
N THR A 268 3.25 -9.02 15.46
CA THR A 268 2.69 -8.19 16.53
C THR A 268 1.17 -8.43 16.64
N PRO A 269 0.64 -8.91 17.77
CA PRO A 269 -0.78 -9.08 18.00
C PRO A 269 -1.54 -7.81 17.69
N THR A 270 -2.49 -7.91 16.76
CA THR A 270 -3.16 -6.75 16.19
C THR A 270 -4.66 -6.87 16.25
N LEU A 271 -5.33 -5.89 16.85
CA LEU A 271 -6.78 -5.77 16.85
C LEU A 271 -7.20 -4.73 15.80
N LEU A 272 -7.81 -5.20 14.72
CA LEU A 272 -8.40 -4.36 13.68
C LEU A 272 -9.89 -4.15 13.97
N ILE A 273 -10.28 -2.91 14.23
CA ILE A 273 -11.68 -2.50 14.46
C ILE A 273 -12.16 -1.74 13.21
N SER A 274 -12.72 -2.48 12.24
CA SER A 274 -13.13 -1.93 10.95
C SER A 274 -14.11 -2.87 10.26
N LYS A 275 -15.06 -2.36 9.49
CA LYS A 275 -15.95 -3.17 8.64
C LYS A 275 -15.26 -3.68 7.38
N ALA A 276 -13.99 -3.35 7.18
CA ALA A 276 -13.25 -3.70 5.97
C ALA A 276 -13.10 -5.21 5.79
N GLU A 277 -13.47 -5.69 4.62
CA GLU A 277 -13.21 -7.06 4.16
C GLU A 277 -12.23 -7.03 2.99
N ARG A 278 -11.18 -7.86 3.08
CA ARG A 278 -10.11 -7.96 2.06
C ARG A 278 -9.57 -9.39 2.05
N GLY A 279 -9.26 -9.90 0.89
CA GLY A 279 -8.69 -11.25 0.76
C GLY A 279 -7.37 -11.42 1.50
N PHE A 280 -6.54 -10.36 1.56
CA PHE A 280 -5.29 -10.44 2.31
C PHE A 280 -5.49 -10.50 3.84
N LEU A 281 -6.55 -9.93 4.39
CA LEU A 281 -6.88 -10.09 5.81
C LEU A 281 -7.32 -11.52 6.10
N ASP A 282 -8.16 -12.10 5.23
CA ASP A 282 -8.61 -13.49 5.35
C ASP A 282 -7.41 -14.45 5.26
N ARG A 283 -6.44 -14.16 4.38
CA ARG A 283 -5.20 -14.92 4.28
C ARG A 283 -4.39 -14.88 5.58
N LEU A 284 -4.17 -13.68 6.15
CA LEU A 284 -3.43 -13.54 7.40
C LEU A 284 -4.05 -14.38 8.53
N GLU A 285 -5.38 -14.34 8.66
CA GLU A 285 -6.08 -15.16 9.65
C GLU A 285 -5.92 -16.66 9.38
N SER A 286 -6.08 -17.09 8.12
CA SER A 286 -5.98 -18.51 7.74
C SER A 286 -4.56 -19.08 7.89
N GLU A 287 -3.54 -18.25 7.73
CA GLU A 287 -2.13 -18.62 7.92
C GLU A 287 -1.66 -18.49 9.38
N GLY A 288 -2.57 -18.10 10.31
CA GLY A 288 -2.29 -18.07 11.75
C GLY A 288 -1.51 -16.83 12.21
N TYR A 289 -1.46 -15.76 11.40
CA TYR A 289 -0.91 -14.49 11.88
C TYR A 289 -1.74 -13.93 13.03
N PRO A 290 -1.15 -13.19 13.97
CA PRO A 290 -1.84 -12.71 15.17
C PRO A 290 -2.74 -11.50 14.86
N LEU A 291 -3.71 -11.69 13.97
CA LEU A 291 -4.69 -10.70 13.56
C LEU A 291 -6.06 -11.05 14.16
N PHE A 292 -6.61 -10.11 14.92
CA PHE A 292 -7.94 -10.17 15.51
C PHE A 292 -8.81 -9.11 14.84
N ARG A 293 -9.92 -9.50 14.21
CA ARG A 293 -10.79 -8.60 13.45
C ARG A 293 -12.14 -8.42 14.10
N TRP A 294 -12.57 -7.16 14.19
CA TRP A 294 -13.92 -6.83 14.62
C TRP A 294 -14.62 -5.96 13.58
N LEU A 295 -15.74 -6.46 13.06
CA LEU A 295 -16.41 -5.92 11.87
C LEU A 295 -17.73 -5.20 12.18
N LYS A 296 -18.12 -5.09 13.44
CA LYS A 296 -19.39 -4.54 13.92
C LYS A 296 -19.18 -3.63 15.15
N PRO A 297 -20.19 -2.88 15.61
CA PRO A 297 -20.03 -2.07 16.81
C PRO A 297 -19.49 -2.87 18.00
N CYS A 298 -18.60 -2.27 18.79
CA CYS A 298 -17.91 -2.91 19.92
C CYS A 298 -18.84 -3.03 21.12
N GLN A 299 -19.73 -4.03 21.10
CA GLN A 299 -20.70 -4.27 22.17
C GLN A 299 -21.09 -5.75 22.25
N GLY A 300 -21.60 -6.13 23.43
CA GLY A 300 -22.09 -7.49 23.69
C GLY A 300 -20.99 -8.52 24.02
N ASP A 301 -21.41 -9.76 24.27
CA ASP A 301 -20.52 -10.80 24.76
C ASP A 301 -19.51 -11.29 23.71
N GLU A 302 -19.86 -11.24 22.43
CA GLU A 302 -18.92 -11.59 21.35
C GLU A 302 -17.73 -10.61 21.30
N TRP A 303 -17.99 -9.33 21.48
CA TRP A 303 -16.93 -8.32 21.59
C TRP A 303 -16.02 -8.58 22.78
N LYS A 304 -16.60 -8.85 23.95
CA LYS A 304 -15.82 -9.16 25.16
C LYS A 304 -14.97 -10.40 25.00
N ASN A 305 -15.52 -11.42 24.32
CA ASN A 305 -14.79 -12.67 24.03
C ASN A 305 -13.60 -12.42 23.10
N LEU A 306 -13.79 -11.63 22.04
CA LEU A 306 -12.68 -11.26 21.13
C LEU A 306 -11.62 -10.44 21.85
N GLN A 307 -12.02 -9.47 22.66
CA GLN A 307 -11.11 -8.67 23.47
C GLN A 307 -10.29 -9.56 24.42
N ALA A 308 -10.90 -10.51 25.09
CA ALA A 308 -10.20 -11.48 25.94
C ALA A 308 -9.22 -12.36 25.18
N GLN A 309 -9.60 -12.82 23.96
CA GLN A 309 -8.71 -13.58 23.07
C GLN A 309 -7.51 -12.73 22.62
N PHE A 310 -7.74 -11.47 22.23
CA PHE A 310 -6.68 -10.55 21.87
C PHE A 310 -5.69 -10.32 23.02
N LEU A 311 -6.18 -10.02 24.21
CA LEU A 311 -5.34 -9.82 25.40
C LEU A 311 -4.54 -11.08 25.75
N THR A 312 -5.13 -12.26 25.60
CA THR A 312 -4.43 -13.54 25.77
C THR A 312 -3.37 -13.72 24.68
N GLY A 313 -3.70 -13.38 23.43
CA GLY A 313 -2.82 -13.46 22.28
C GLY A 313 -1.54 -12.62 22.42
N ILE A 314 -1.59 -11.49 23.13
CA ILE A 314 -0.40 -10.66 23.41
C ILE A 314 0.71 -11.47 24.08
N HIS A 315 0.36 -12.44 24.92
CA HIS A 315 1.30 -13.24 25.69
C HIS A 315 1.70 -14.55 24.99
N LEU A 316 0.94 -15.01 23.99
CA LEU A 316 1.12 -16.30 23.36
C LEU A 316 1.78 -16.27 21.98
N THR A 317 1.93 -15.07 21.37
CA THR A 317 2.43 -14.97 20.00
C THR A 317 3.92 -15.30 19.93
N GLU A 318 4.27 -16.33 19.18
CA GLU A 318 5.66 -16.69 18.86
C GLU A 318 6.20 -15.77 17.73
N ALA A 319 7.51 -15.61 17.67
CA ALA A 319 8.14 -14.91 16.57
C ALA A 319 7.97 -15.71 15.27
N LEU A 320 7.53 -15.02 14.20
CA LEU A 320 7.42 -15.65 12.88
C LEU A 320 8.82 -15.89 12.29
N GLU A 321 8.99 -17.05 11.66
CA GLU A 321 10.24 -17.38 10.96
C GLU A 321 10.38 -16.53 9.69
N PRO A 322 11.42 -15.69 9.57
CA PRO A 322 11.61 -14.78 8.44
C PRO A 322 11.67 -15.48 7.07
N GLU A 323 12.12 -16.73 7.05
CA GLU A 323 12.31 -17.53 5.83
C GLU A 323 10.98 -18.00 5.21
N ALA A 324 9.88 -17.93 5.96
CA ALA A 324 8.56 -18.35 5.49
C ALA A 324 7.85 -17.31 4.60
N TRP A 325 8.41 -16.11 4.46
CA TRP A 325 7.76 -15.05 3.69
C TRP A 325 7.86 -15.26 2.18
N PRO A 326 6.76 -15.03 1.43
CA PRO A 326 6.79 -15.03 -0.03
C PRO A 326 7.76 -14.00 -0.60
N ASN A 327 8.48 -14.36 -1.67
CA ASN A 327 9.45 -13.47 -2.29
C ASN A 327 8.82 -12.55 -3.34
N ILE A 328 7.73 -11.84 -2.96
CA ILE A 328 7.02 -10.91 -3.84
C ILE A 328 7.93 -9.83 -4.42
N ARG A 329 9.00 -9.45 -3.69
CA ARG A 329 9.97 -8.47 -4.18
C ARG A 329 10.67 -8.97 -5.44
N GLN A 330 11.10 -10.23 -5.45
CA GLN A 330 11.73 -10.84 -6.63
C GLN A 330 10.72 -11.05 -7.76
N GLU A 331 9.49 -11.49 -7.45
CA GLU A 331 8.45 -11.66 -8.46
C GLU A 331 8.13 -10.34 -9.19
N LEU A 332 7.98 -9.23 -8.44
CA LEU A 332 7.78 -7.90 -9.03
C LEU A 332 9.01 -7.43 -9.83
N ALA A 333 10.23 -7.70 -9.32
CA ALA A 333 11.45 -7.35 -10.03
C ALA A 333 11.55 -8.09 -11.37
N ASP A 334 11.20 -9.37 -11.41
CA ASP A 334 11.23 -10.20 -12.62
C ASP A 334 10.27 -9.67 -13.69
N VAL A 335 9.04 -9.31 -13.32
CA VAL A 335 8.08 -8.73 -14.26
C VAL A 335 8.48 -7.33 -14.72
N PHE A 336 9.13 -6.55 -13.87
CA PHE A 336 9.69 -5.25 -14.25
C PHE A 336 11.05 -5.38 -14.97
N ARG A 337 11.60 -6.58 -15.07
CA ARG A 337 12.93 -6.85 -15.66
C ARG A 337 14.02 -6.00 -14.98
N LEU A 338 13.96 -5.92 -13.68
CA LEU A 338 14.92 -5.21 -12.83
C LEU A 338 15.78 -6.21 -12.08
N LYS A 339 17.06 -5.88 -11.91
CA LYS A 339 17.95 -6.62 -11.04
C LYS A 339 18.01 -5.86 -9.72
N LEU A 340 17.45 -6.46 -8.67
CA LEU A 340 17.47 -5.84 -7.35
C LEU A 340 18.94 -5.68 -6.86
N ILE A 341 19.15 -4.61 -6.14
CA ILE A 341 20.40 -4.32 -5.43
C ILE A 341 20.06 -4.50 -3.96
N ASP A 342 20.75 -5.43 -3.32
CA ASP A 342 20.62 -5.74 -1.89
C ASP A 342 21.10 -4.60 -0.99
#